data_99a3adcc723da59d0cf2f76d522ca779
#
_entry.id   99a3adcc723da59d0cf2f76d522ca779
#
_cell.length_a   1.000
_cell.length_b   1.000
_cell.length_c   1.000
_cell.angle_alpha   90.00
_cell.angle_beta   90.00
_cell.angle_gamma   90.00
#
_symmetry.space_group_name_H-M   'P 1'
#
loop_
_entity.id
_entity.type
_entity.pdbx_description
1 polymer ?
#
loop_
_entity_poly.entity_id
_entity_poly.type
_entity_poly.pdbx_seq_one_letter_code
_entity_poly.pdbx_strand_id
1 'polypeptide(L)'
;MTPVQEKQVYRSRNRRRHGHGGLAAAIAVAVICAVTLGVLQTKAAPARRAAGAVSATESTVETKLDALAPAAKTETKIVVAIDPGHGGVNPNIGAEDAGSEGSGLREADITLKTAQLVCEKLEADGRFAPILTADGTEYRKPSRRAELAKAAGAELLLSIHLNYDADSSVAGFECYPATPQLATNADSLRFAGRIAEKFAALGLDLRGADGIRYIYFDANDNRYIRESTDATPIADPTFTIVQACGCPAVLVEEGFISNTQDVARIASDAGCEAAAQAYYDCILAYFDLQ
;
A
#
# COMPACT_ATOMS: atom_id res chain seq x y z
N MET A 1 -11.26 17.23 38.00
CA MET A 1 -9.86 17.24 37.53
C MET A 1 -9.89 16.68 36.13
N THR A 2 -9.79 17.53 35.12
CA THR A 2 -9.78 17.18 33.70
C THR A 2 -8.39 16.68 33.32
N PRO A 3 -8.24 15.57 32.56
CA PRO A 3 -6.93 15.12 32.11
C PRO A 3 -6.42 16.08 31.03
N VAL A 4 -5.24 16.60 31.26
CA VAL A 4 -4.46 17.43 30.32
C VAL A 4 -4.04 16.54 29.17
N GLN A 5 -4.55 16.81 27.96
CA GLN A 5 -4.07 16.19 26.73
C GLN A 5 -2.66 16.70 26.43
N GLU A 6 -1.69 15.84 26.56
CA GLU A 6 -0.28 16.10 26.21
C GLU A 6 -0.14 16.14 24.68
N LYS A 7 0.01 17.33 24.13
CA LYS A 7 0.34 17.54 22.72
C LYS A 7 1.83 17.24 22.52
N GLN A 8 2.16 16.02 22.14
CA GLN A 8 3.51 15.73 21.65
C GLN A 8 3.66 16.27 20.21
N VAL A 9 4.27 17.43 20.10
CA VAL A 9 4.67 18.03 18.82
C VAL A 9 6.06 17.52 18.47
N TYR A 10 6.15 16.57 17.55
CA TYR A 10 7.42 16.08 17.03
C TYR A 10 7.93 17.06 15.97
N ARG A 11 8.93 17.86 16.31
CA ARG A 11 9.59 18.78 15.37
C ARG A 11 10.71 18.06 14.62
N SER A 12 10.52 17.76 13.35
CA SER A 12 11.63 17.42 12.48
C SER A 12 12.48 18.67 12.25
N ARG A 13 13.73 18.68 12.71
CA ARG A 13 14.70 19.75 12.44
C ARG A 13 15.29 19.59 11.04
N ASN A 14 14.61 20.09 10.03
CA ASN A 14 15.23 20.36 8.73
C ASN A 14 16.08 21.62 8.86
N ARG A 15 17.41 21.49 9.04
CA ARG A 15 18.37 22.58 8.99
C ARG A 15 18.51 23.04 7.52
N ARG A 16 17.74 24.04 7.11
CA ARG A 16 18.05 24.80 5.91
C ARG A 16 19.34 25.60 6.15
N ARG A 17 20.42 25.25 5.45
CA ARG A 17 21.59 26.11 5.27
C ARG A 17 21.20 27.26 4.38
N HIS A 18 21.23 28.49 4.91
CA HIS A 18 21.16 29.71 4.12
C HIS A 18 22.51 29.91 3.40
N GLY A 19 22.48 29.82 2.08
CA GLY A 19 23.53 30.33 1.21
C GLY A 19 23.03 31.60 0.51
N HIS A 20 23.75 32.69 0.67
CA HIS A 20 23.47 33.97 0.03
C HIS A 20 23.91 33.97 -1.44
N GLY A 21 23.11 34.63 -2.27
CA GLY A 21 23.63 35.35 -3.43
C GLY A 21 23.13 34.90 -4.81
N GLY A 22 22.52 35.81 -5.57
CA GLY A 22 22.48 35.74 -7.02
C GLY A 22 21.13 36.02 -7.67
N LEU A 23 20.90 37.29 -7.95
CA LEU A 23 19.85 37.81 -8.85
C LEU A 23 20.12 37.35 -10.30
N ALA A 24 19.15 36.70 -10.95
CA ALA A 24 19.07 36.73 -12.44
C ALA A 24 17.69 36.34 -12.98
N ALA A 25 17.06 37.32 -13.58
CA ALA A 25 16.28 37.36 -14.82
C ALA A 25 15.27 36.22 -15.15
N ALA A 26 14.03 36.65 -15.22
CA ALA A 26 12.93 35.97 -15.91
C ALA A 26 13.14 35.94 -17.42
N ILE A 27 12.93 34.78 -18.06
CA ILE A 27 12.61 34.67 -19.48
C ILE A 27 11.40 33.76 -19.62
N ALA A 28 10.28 34.37 -20.04
CA ALA A 28 9.08 33.65 -20.47
C ALA A 28 9.30 33.18 -21.91
N VAL A 29 9.10 31.90 -22.17
CA VAL A 29 8.97 31.36 -23.54
C VAL A 29 7.59 30.68 -23.63
N ALA A 30 6.70 31.36 -24.35
CA ALA A 30 5.44 30.79 -24.80
C ALA A 30 5.72 29.94 -26.06
N VAL A 31 5.37 28.65 -26.00
CA VAL A 31 5.34 27.78 -27.18
C VAL A 31 3.88 27.48 -27.51
N ILE A 32 3.43 28.03 -28.63
CA ILE A 32 2.15 27.76 -29.28
C ILE A 32 2.34 26.49 -30.10
N CYS A 33 1.65 25.41 -29.78
CA CYS A 33 1.50 24.25 -30.64
C CYS A 33 0.17 24.32 -31.39
N ALA A 34 0.25 24.54 -32.69
CA ALA A 34 -0.86 24.41 -33.64
C ALA A 34 -1.13 22.94 -33.92
N VAL A 35 -2.39 22.53 -33.71
CA VAL A 35 -2.91 21.20 -34.07
C VAL A 35 -3.44 21.27 -35.49
N THR A 36 -2.81 20.58 -36.45
CA THR A 36 -3.35 20.35 -37.80
C THR A 36 -4.12 19.02 -37.81
N LEU A 37 -5.42 19.15 -38.06
CA LEU A 37 -6.33 18.03 -38.34
C LEU A 37 -6.07 17.55 -39.77
N GLY A 38 -5.61 16.31 -39.95
CA GLY A 38 -5.59 15.61 -41.22
C GLY A 38 -6.72 14.59 -41.32
N VAL A 39 -7.72 14.92 -42.14
CA VAL A 39 -8.82 13.99 -42.47
C VAL A 39 -8.38 13.13 -43.64
N LEU A 40 -8.21 11.83 -43.47
CA LEU A 40 -8.08 10.86 -44.57
C LEU A 40 -9.43 10.20 -44.83
N GLN A 41 -10.04 10.53 -45.94
CA GLN A 41 -11.19 9.80 -46.52
C GLN A 41 -10.66 8.62 -47.34
N THR A 42 -11.01 7.38 -47.00
CA THR A 42 -10.83 6.22 -47.85
C THR A 42 -12.18 5.82 -48.48
N LYS A 43 -12.18 5.83 -49.80
CA LYS A 43 -13.32 5.42 -50.64
C LYS A 43 -13.54 3.91 -50.61
N ALA A 44 -14.79 3.48 -50.42
CA ALA A 44 -15.23 2.11 -50.59
C ALA A 44 -15.47 1.79 -52.05
N ALA A 45 -15.03 0.62 -52.49
CA ALA A 45 -15.37 0.05 -53.82
C ALA A 45 -16.39 -1.08 -53.63
N PRO A 46 -17.32 -1.32 -54.60
CA PRO A 46 -18.43 -2.25 -54.41
C PRO A 46 -18.07 -3.70 -54.74
N ALA A 47 -18.57 -4.63 -53.93
CA ALA A 47 -18.41 -6.06 -54.12
C ALA A 47 -19.43 -6.58 -55.15
N ARG A 48 -18.95 -7.36 -56.11
CA ARG A 48 -19.74 -8.11 -57.12
C ARG A 48 -20.33 -9.38 -56.49
N ARG A 49 -21.62 -9.53 -56.75
CA ARG A 49 -22.43 -10.71 -56.50
C ARG A 49 -22.12 -11.80 -57.55
N ALA A 50 -21.79 -13.02 -57.11
CA ALA A 50 -21.86 -14.22 -57.96
C ALA A 50 -22.77 -15.23 -57.27
N ALA A 51 -23.86 -15.61 -58.00
CA ALA A 51 -24.75 -16.67 -57.62
C ALA A 51 -24.21 -18.00 -58.17
N GLY A 52 -24.22 -19.02 -57.33
CA GLY A 52 -23.96 -20.40 -57.75
C GLY A 52 -24.75 -21.34 -56.86
N ALA A 53 -25.79 -21.92 -57.43
CA ALA A 53 -26.60 -22.96 -56.81
C ALA A 53 -25.93 -24.33 -57.03
N VAL A 54 -25.78 -25.13 -55.96
CA VAL A 54 -25.65 -26.62 -56.10
C VAL A 54 -26.24 -27.32 -54.87
N SER A 55 -27.34 -28.04 -55.17
CA SER A 55 -27.74 -29.39 -54.74
C SER A 55 -27.52 -29.84 -53.27
N ALA A 56 -28.63 -30.20 -52.66
CA ALA A 56 -28.79 -30.95 -51.44
C ALA A 56 -28.25 -32.38 -51.55
N THR A 57 -27.47 -32.81 -50.56
CA THR A 57 -27.39 -34.21 -50.14
C THR A 57 -27.49 -34.24 -48.64
N GLU A 58 -28.58 -34.79 -48.15
CA GLU A 58 -28.78 -35.14 -46.74
C GLU A 58 -27.75 -36.21 -46.35
N SER A 59 -26.92 -35.85 -45.37
CA SER A 59 -26.17 -36.84 -44.60
C SER A 59 -26.50 -36.61 -43.13
N THR A 60 -27.32 -37.52 -42.60
CA THR A 60 -27.60 -37.63 -41.18
C THR A 60 -26.30 -37.96 -40.45
N VAL A 61 -25.69 -36.95 -39.80
CA VAL A 61 -24.67 -37.15 -38.81
C VAL A 61 -25.34 -37.00 -37.45
N GLU A 62 -25.51 -38.12 -36.75
CA GLU A 62 -25.82 -38.15 -35.33
C GLU A 62 -24.72 -37.39 -34.58
N THR A 63 -25.00 -36.17 -34.17
CA THR A 63 -24.12 -35.41 -33.30
C THR A 63 -24.30 -35.93 -31.88
N LYS A 64 -23.36 -36.78 -31.46
CA LYS A 64 -23.19 -37.12 -30.07
C LYS A 64 -22.95 -35.81 -29.32
N LEU A 65 -23.93 -35.35 -28.54
CA LEU A 65 -23.73 -34.31 -27.53
C LEU A 65 -22.88 -34.94 -26.43
N ASP A 66 -21.57 -34.80 -26.56
CA ASP A 66 -20.71 -34.95 -25.41
C ASP A 66 -21.06 -33.83 -24.43
N ALA A 67 -21.57 -34.23 -23.29
CA ALA A 67 -21.87 -33.33 -22.19
C ALA A 67 -20.58 -32.52 -21.88
N LEU A 68 -20.60 -31.22 -22.27
CA LEU A 68 -19.63 -30.28 -21.74
C LEU A 68 -19.79 -30.29 -20.21
N ALA A 69 -18.79 -30.81 -19.53
CA ALA A 69 -18.66 -30.60 -18.10
C ALA A 69 -18.79 -29.09 -17.84
N PRO A 70 -19.54 -28.65 -16.81
CA PRO A 70 -19.66 -27.23 -16.52
C PRO A 70 -18.24 -26.68 -16.38
N ALA A 71 -17.93 -25.65 -17.17
CA ALA A 71 -16.67 -24.92 -17.04
C ALA A 71 -16.52 -24.57 -15.55
N ALA A 72 -15.44 -25.02 -14.94
CA ALA A 72 -15.13 -24.70 -13.57
C ALA A 72 -15.21 -23.16 -13.46
N LYS A 73 -16.08 -22.65 -12.59
CA LYS A 73 -16.10 -21.23 -12.26
C LYS A 73 -14.71 -20.92 -11.77
N THR A 74 -13.93 -20.16 -12.51
CA THR A 74 -12.70 -19.56 -12.02
C THR A 74 -13.13 -18.65 -10.89
N GLU A 75 -12.96 -19.10 -9.64
CA GLU A 75 -13.18 -18.25 -8.48
C GLU A 75 -12.24 -17.05 -8.62
N THR A 76 -12.81 -15.85 -8.60
CA THR A 76 -12.04 -14.62 -8.62
C THR A 76 -11.23 -14.56 -7.34
N LYS A 77 -9.91 -14.52 -7.47
CA LYS A 77 -9.02 -14.41 -6.31
C LYS A 77 -9.17 -13.04 -5.65
N ILE A 78 -9.05 -13.03 -4.34
CA ILE A 78 -9.03 -11.82 -3.51
C ILE A 78 -7.72 -11.06 -3.75
N VAL A 79 -7.79 -9.81 -4.17
CA VAL A 79 -6.61 -8.98 -4.41
C VAL A 79 -6.22 -8.27 -3.12
N VAL A 80 -5.01 -8.53 -2.63
CA VAL A 80 -4.44 -7.86 -1.45
C VAL A 80 -3.18 -7.11 -1.86
N ALA A 81 -3.14 -5.81 -1.56
CA ALA A 81 -1.96 -4.99 -1.81
C ALA A 81 -1.04 -5.01 -0.59
N ILE A 82 0.21 -5.40 -0.80
CA ILE A 82 1.28 -5.37 0.19
C ILE A 82 2.25 -4.28 -0.21
N ASP A 83 2.45 -3.31 0.67
CA ASP A 83 3.25 -2.12 0.44
C ASP A 83 4.47 -2.10 1.38
N PRO A 84 5.68 -2.49 0.91
CA PRO A 84 6.88 -2.31 1.69
C PRO A 84 7.25 -0.82 1.76
N GLY A 85 7.51 -0.29 2.95
CA GLY A 85 7.98 1.07 3.13
C GLY A 85 9.30 1.34 2.41
N HIS A 86 9.47 2.55 1.86
CA HIS A 86 10.72 3.03 1.27
C HIS A 86 11.19 2.24 0.04
N GLY A 87 12.51 2.26 -0.25
CA GLY A 87 13.17 1.53 -1.32
C GLY A 87 13.31 2.30 -2.63
N GLY A 88 14.34 1.93 -3.39
CA GLY A 88 14.72 2.51 -4.67
C GLY A 88 15.41 3.88 -4.59
N VAL A 89 15.98 4.33 -5.71
CA VAL A 89 16.67 5.64 -5.78
C VAL A 89 15.67 6.77 -5.91
N ASN A 90 15.52 7.56 -4.85
CA ASN A 90 14.59 8.69 -4.81
C ASN A 90 15.19 9.90 -5.56
N PRO A 91 14.61 10.31 -6.70
CA PRO A 91 15.13 11.39 -7.53
C PRO A 91 15.13 12.76 -6.83
N ASN A 92 14.31 12.94 -5.79
CA ASN A 92 14.24 14.22 -5.07
C ASN A 92 15.44 14.45 -4.16
N ILE A 93 16.09 13.37 -3.69
CA ILE A 93 17.27 13.44 -2.83
C ILE A 93 18.54 12.94 -3.54
N GLY A 94 18.41 12.34 -4.73
CA GLY A 94 19.52 11.81 -5.51
C GLY A 94 20.23 10.62 -4.85
N ALA A 95 19.55 9.92 -3.91
CA ALA A 95 20.05 8.80 -3.15
C ALA A 95 18.98 7.74 -2.98
N GLU A 96 19.38 6.57 -2.53
CA GLU A 96 18.45 5.51 -2.16
C GLU A 96 17.57 5.93 -0.97
N ASP A 97 16.29 5.63 -1.05
CA ASP A 97 15.33 5.80 0.04
C ASP A 97 15.41 4.60 0.99
N ALA A 98 16.40 4.64 1.88
CA ALA A 98 16.61 3.58 2.86
C ALA A 98 15.56 3.53 3.96
N GLY A 99 14.72 4.57 4.06
CA GLY A 99 13.88 4.78 5.25
C GLY A 99 14.71 5.17 6.46
N SER A 100 14.24 4.77 7.63
CA SER A 100 14.99 4.92 8.87
C SER A 100 16.16 3.94 8.91
N GLU A 101 17.26 4.37 9.53
CA GLU A 101 18.42 3.51 9.75
C GLU A 101 18.74 3.43 11.25
N GLY A 102 18.97 2.23 11.75
CA GLY A 102 19.28 2.00 13.15
C GLY A 102 19.80 0.58 13.39
N SER A 103 20.56 0.38 14.45
CA SER A 103 21.10 -0.94 14.82
C SER A 103 21.89 -1.65 13.70
N GLY A 104 22.44 -0.88 12.75
CA GLY A 104 23.14 -1.41 11.56
C GLY A 104 22.21 -1.95 10.47
N LEU A 105 20.92 -1.63 10.53
CA LEU A 105 19.87 -2.08 9.61
C LEU A 105 19.24 -0.90 8.88
N ARG A 106 18.57 -1.19 7.77
CA ARG A 106 17.82 -0.23 6.96
C ARG A 106 16.35 -0.66 6.92
N GLU A 107 15.45 0.26 7.15
CA GLU A 107 14.01 0.01 7.14
C GLU A 107 13.55 -0.62 5.83
N ALA A 108 13.98 -0.07 4.68
CA ALA A 108 13.61 -0.57 3.36
C ALA A 108 13.93 -2.06 3.14
N ASP A 109 15.04 -2.56 3.71
CA ASP A 109 15.45 -3.96 3.56
C ASP A 109 14.53 -4.90 4.35
N ILE A 110 14.18 -4.50 5.56
CA ILE A 110 13.33 -5.28 6.47
C ILE A 110 11.88 -5.31 5.94
N THR A 111 11.34 -4.14 5.60
CA THR A 111 9.96 -4.03 5.13
C THR A 111 9.73 -4.79 3.82
N LEU A 112 10.70 -4.71 2.88
CA LEU A 112 10.65 -5.46 1.63
C LEU A 112 10.67 -6.96 1.88
N LYS A 113 11.55 -7.43 2.76
CA LYS A 113 11.65 -8.84 3.12
C LYS A 113 10.35 -9.37 3.72
N THR A 114 9.79 -8.68 4.72
CA THR A 114 8.52 -9.06 5.34
C THR A 114 7.39 -9.05 4.32
N ALA A 115 7.30 -8.01 3.47
CA ALA A 115 6.28 -7.92 2.43
C ALA A 115 6.35 -9.07 1.41
N GLN A 116 7.56 -9.46 0.98
CA GLN A 116 7.76 -10.61 0.10
C GLN A 116 7.28 -11.92 0.74
N LEU A 117 7.62 -12.16 2.00
CA LEU A 117 7.16 -13.33 2.74
C LEU A 117 5.63 -13.38 2.90
N VAL A 118 4.97 -12.22 3.11
CA VAL A 118 3.50 -12.14 3.11
C VAL A 118 2.94 -12.52 1.74
N CYS A 119 3.50 -11.97 0.66
CA CYS A 119 3.06 -12.31 -0.70
C CYS A 119 3.22 -13.81 -0.99
N GLU A 120 4.35 -14.40 -0.63
CA GLU A 120 4.60 -15.84 -0.81
C GLU A 120 3.55 -16.70 -0.09
N LYS A 121 3.17 -16.35 1.14
CA LYS A 121 2.12 -17.06 1.89
C LYS A 121 0.75 -16.93 1.22
N LEU A 122 0.40 -15.73 0.77
CA LEU A 122 -0.87 -15.47 0.09
C LEU A 122 -0.94 -16.19 -1.28
N GLU A 123 0.16 -16.22 -2.03
CA GLU A 123 0.26 -16.94 -3.31
C GLU A 123 0.12 -18.45 -3.11
N ALA A 124 0.78 -19.00 -2.09
CA ALA A 124 0.73 -20.43 -1.75
C ALA A 124 -0.67 -20.88 -1.32
N ASP A 125 -1.46 -20.02 -0.70
CA ASP A 125 -2.86 -20.26 -0.34
C ASP A 125 -3.75 -20.47 -1.58
N GLY A 126 -3.46 -19.77 -2.66
CA GLY A 126 -4.18 -19.89 -3.93
C GLY A 126 -5.50 -19.13 -4.01
N ARG A 127 -6.14 -18.76 -2.91
CA ARG A 127 -7.36 -17.93 -2.85
C ARG A 127 -7.09 -16.44 -3.09
N PHE A 128 -5.84 -16.02 -2.95
CA PHE A 128 -5.41 -14.63 -3.08
C PHE A 128 -4.62 -14.34 -4.34
N ALA A 129 -4.63 -13.07 -4.75
CA ALA A 129 -3.76 -12.50 -5.76
C ALA A 129 -3.03 -11.30 -5.13
N PRO A 130 -1.95 -11.53 -4.36
CA PRO A 130 -1.21 -10.44 -3.77
C PRO A 130 -0.53 -9.59 -4.84
N ILE A 131 -0.45 -8.28 -4.60
CA ILE A 131 0.36 -7.37 -5.38
C ILE A 131 1.35 -6.65 -4.48
N LEU A 132 2.61 -6.61 -4.88
CA LEU A 132 3.64 -5.82 -4.22
C LEU A 132 3.65 -4.43 -4.86
N THR A 133 3.42 -3.36 -4.07
CA THR A 133 3.33 -1.99 -4.61
C THR A 133 4.70 -1.42 -4.99
N ALA A 134 5.77 -1.95 -4.40
CA ALA A 134 7.17 -1.65 -4.70
C ALA A 134 8.02 -2.91 -4.50
N ASP A 135 9.06 -3.07 -5.33
CA ASP A 135 9.96 -4.22 -5.31
C ASP A 135 11.40 -3.87 -4.88
N GLY A 136 11.58 -2.63 -4.40
CA GLY A 136 12.89 -2.12 -3.96
C GLY A 136 13.82 -1.68 -5.10
N THR A 137 13.53 -1.99 -6.37
CA THR A 137 14.40 -1.64 -7.50
C THR A 137 14.21 -0.21 -7.96
N GLU A 138 12.96 0.27 -7.94
CA GLU A 138 12.60 1.63 -8.35
C GLU A 138 11.91 2.38 -7.20
N TYR A 139 12.27 3.65 -7.04
CA TYR A 139 11.55 4.52 -6.13
C TYR A 139 10.12 4.77 -6.62
N ARG A 140 9.16 4.47 -5.76
CA ARG A 140 7.76 4.78 -6.00
C ARG A 140 7.21 5.61 -4.84
N LYS A 141 6.81 6.85 -5.14
CA LYS A 141 6.17 7.73 -4.15
C LYS A 141 4.86 7.12 -3.63
N PRO A 142 4.42 7.42 -2.40
CA PRO A 142 3.22 6.83 -1.79
C PRO A 142 1.96 6.94 -2.65
N SER A 143 1.76 8.06 -3.37
CA SER A 143 0.60 8.21 -4.27
C SER A 143 0.62 7.20 -5.43
N ARG A 144 1.81 6.88 -5.99
CA ARG A 144 1.92 5.89 -7.07
C ARG A 144 1.67 4.47 -6.56
N ARG A 145 2.10 4.15 -5.35
CA ARG A 145 1.84 2.88 -4.69
C ARG A 145 0.33 2.70 -4.44
N ALA A 146 -0.35 3.75 -3.95
CA ALA A 146 -1.80 3.77 -3.78
C ALA A 146 -2.56 3.60 -5.12
N GLU A 147 -2.09 4.28 -6.19
CA GLU A 147 -2.65 4.12 -7.54
C GLU A 147 -2.53 2.67 -8.06
N LEU A 148 -1.40 2.00 -7.82
CA LEU A 148 -1.20 0.60 -8.19
C LEU A 148 -2.16 -0.32 -7.47
N ALA A 149 -2.33 -0.17 -6.15
CA ALA A 149 -3.29 -0.92 -5.36
C ALA A 149 -4.72 -0.74 -5.90
N LYS A 150 -5.12 0.52 -6.12
CA LYS A 150 -6.44 0.86 -6.67
C LYS A 150 -6.67 0.31 -8.07
N ALA A 151 -5.68 0.42 -8.96
CA ALA A 151 -5.77 -0.07 -10.33
C ALA A 151 -5.86 -1.60 -10.42
N ALA A 152 -5.24 -2.30 -9.47
CA ALA A 152 -5.34 -3.75 -9.34
C ALA A 152 -6.67 -4.22 -8.74
N GLY A 153 -7.51 -3.31 -8.25
CA GLY A 153 -8.76 -3.65 -7.58
C GLY A 153 -8.53 -4.26 -6.19
N ALA A 154 -7.49 -3.80 -5.47
CA ALA A 154 -7.21 -4.32 -4.14
C ALA A 154 -8.40 -4.16 -3.19
N GLU A 155 -8.73 -5.22 -2.47
CA GLU A 155 -9.80 -5.29 -1.48
C GLU A 155 -9.28 -4.99 -0.07
N LEU A 156 -7.96 -5.04 0.12
CA LEU A 156 -7.25 -4.70 1.35
C LEU A 156 -5.83 -4.22 1.01
N LEU A 157 -5.32 -3.25 1.78
CA LEU A 157 -3.93 -2.79 1.69
C LEU A 157 -3.25 -2.87 3.06
N LEU A 158 -2.06 -3.47 3.09
CA LEU A 158 -1.15 -3.50 4.22
C LEU A 158 0.14 -2.77 3.84
N SER A 159 0.46 -1.66 4.51
CA SER A 159 1.73 -0.93 4.36
C SER A 159 2.61 -1.21 5.58
N ILE A 160 3.84 -1.66 5.34
CA ILE A 160 4.76 -2.16 6.37
C ILE A 160 5.93 -1.19 6.52
N HIS A 161 6.14 -0.68 7.73
CA HIS A 161 7.17 0.28 8.11
C HIS A 161 7.83 -0.08 9.44
N LEU A 162 8.95 0.59 9.74
CA LEU A 162 9.58 0.61 11.06
C LEU A 162 9.78 2.04 11.54
N ASN A 163 9.38 2.29 12.76
CA ASN A 163 9.52 3.58 13.40
C ASN A 163 10.98 3.89 13.79
N TYR A 164 11.26 5.15 14.06
CA TYR A 164 12.54 5.62 14.57
C TYR A 164 12.36 6.71 15.63
N ASP A 165 13.13 6.64 16.68
CA ASP A 165 13.30 7.73 17.64
C ASP A 165 14.81 7.92 17.93
N ALA A 166 15.22 9.17 18.20
CA ALA A 166 16.59 9.48 18.61
C ALA A 166 16.92 8.93 20.00
N ASP A 167 15.92 8.75 20.86
CA ASP A 167 16.01 8.03 22.12
C ASP A 167 15.76 6.53 21.85
N SER A 168 16.83 5.76 21.88
CA SER A 168 16.78 4.32 21.66
C SER A 168 16.01 3.52 22.73
N SER A 169 15.57 4.16 23.82
CA SER A 169 14.67 3.55 24.79
C SER A 169 13.21 3.53 24.35
N VAL A 170 12.85 4.36 23.35
CA VAL A 170 11.53 4.38 22.77
C VAL A 170 11.34 3.12 21.94
N ALA A 171 10.24 2.39 22.20
CA ALA A 171 9.96 1.07 21.64
C ALA A 171 8.48 0.86 21.39
N GLY A 172 8.15 -0.23 20.73
CA GLY A 172 6.80 -0.78 20.62
C GLY A 172 6.13 -0.59 19.28
N PHE A 173 5.06 -1.34 19.10
CA PHE A 173 4.23 -1.42 17.93
C PHE A 173 3.18 -0.31 17.88
N GLU A 174 2.94 0.26 16.71
CA GLU A 174 1.76 1.08 16.45
C GLU A 174 1.30 0.94 15.00
N CYS A 175 0.02 1.17 14.75
CA CYS A 175 -0.51 1.15 13.39
C CYS A 175 -1.54 2.26 13.16
N TYR A 176 -1.68 2.63 11.90
CA TYR A 176 -2.46 3.77 11.44
C TYR A 176 -3.47 3.32 10.38
N PRO A 177 -4.71 2.97 10.79
CA PRO A 177 -5.80 2.69 9.86
C PRO A 177 -6.30 3.95 9.17
N ALA A 178 -7.13 3.77 8.16
CA ALA A 178 -7.91 4.86 7.56
C ALA A 178 -8.63 5.67 8.65
N THR A 179 -8.57 6.99 8.54
CA THR A 179 -9.10 7.92 9.55
C THR A 179 -10.63 8.05 9.50
N PRO A 180 -11.31 8.51 10.57
CA PRO A 180 -12.78 8.51 10.70
C PRO A 180 -13.56 9.18 9.58
N GLN A 181 -12.99 10.14 8.86
CA GLN A 181 -13.63 10.77 7.69
C GLN A 181 -13.63 9.89 6.43
N LEU A 182 -12.86 8.82 6.39
CA LEU A 182 -12.79 7.91 5.25
C LEU A 182 -13.82 6.79 5.36
N ALA A 183 -14.50 6.48 4.26
CA ALA A 183 -15.53 5.43 4.24
C ALA A 183 -15.01 4.04 4.63
N THR A 184 -13.70 3.81 4.48
CA THR A 184 -13.01 2.56 4.81
C THR A 184 -12.54 2.46 6.26
N ASN A 185 -12.84 3.46 7.11
CA ASN A 185 -12.36 3.53 8.49
C ASN A 185 -12.72 2.29 9.32
N ALA A 186 -14.00 1.89 9.32
CA ALA A 186 -14.47 0.78 10.17
C ALA A 186 -13.77 -0.54 9.82
N ASP A 187 -13.63 -0.84 8.53
CA ASP A 187 -12.97 -2.05 8.07
C ASP A 187 -11.44 -1.99 8.30
N SER A 188 -10.84 -0.81 8.13
CA SER A 188 -9.43 -0.60 8.46
C SER A 188 -9.15 -0.77 9.96
N LEU A 189 -10.02 -0.27 10.83
CA LEU A 189 -9.93 -0.48 12.28
C LEU A 189 -10.05 -1.96 12.66
N ARG A 190 -10.99 -2.69 12.03
CA ARG A 190 -11.15 -4.13 12.26
C ARG A 190 -9.88 -4.90 11.91
N PHE A 191 -9.23 -4.55 10.80
CA PHE A 191 -7.97 -5.16 10.39
C PHE A 191 -6.82 -4.75 11.32
N ALA A 192 -6.70 -3.47 11.69
CA ALA A 192 -5.70 -2.95 12.61
C ALA A 192 -5.75 -3.64 13.99
N GLY A 193 -6.97 -3.88 14.52
CA GLY A 193 -7.15 -4.59 15.79
C GLY A 193 -6.56 -6.00 15.79
N ARG A 194 -6.80 -6.75 14.70
CA ARG A 194 -6.22 -8.10 14.54
C ARG A 194 -4.70 -8.07 14.48
N ILE A 195 -4.13 -7.09 13.78
CA ILE A 195 -2.67 -6.93 13.69
C ILE A 195 -2.08 -6.59 15.05
N ALA A 196 -2.66 -5.62 15.77
CA ALA A 196 -2.18 -5.22 17.09
C ALA A 196 -2.17 -6.40 18.09
N GLU A 197 -3.23 -7.21 18.11
CA GLU A 197 -3.30 -8.43 18.94
C GLU A 197 -2.17 -9.43 18.60
N LYS A 198 -1.89 -9.65 17.31
CA LYS A 198 -0.84 -10.57 16.87
C LYS A 198 0.56 -10.05 17.23
N PHE A 199 0.82 -8.74 17.02
CA PHE A 199 2.12 -8.16 17.36
C PHE A 199 2.36 -8.09 18.88
N ALA A 200 1.32 -7.87 19.69
CA ALA A 200 1.40 -8.05 21.14
C ALA A 200 1.79 -9.50 21.53
N ALA A 201 1.23 -10.49 20.82
CA ALA A 201 1.58 -11.89 21.04
C ALA A 201 3.02 -12.23 20.61
N LEU A 202 3.61 -11.48 19.68
CA LEU A 202 5.03 -11.56 19.33
C LEU A 202 5.95 -10.87 20.36
N GLY A 203 5.36 -10.27 21.41
CA GLY A 203 6.08 -9.67 22.53
C GLY A 203 6.44 -8.20 22.35
N LEU A 204 5.79 -7.51 21.41
CA LEU A 204 5.95 -6.07 21.26
C LEU A 204 4.97 -5.33 22.16
N ASP A 205 5.44 -4.27 22.79
CA ASP A 205 4.59 -3.38 23.58
C ASP A 205 3.71 -2.55 22.65
N LEU A 206 2.41 -2.46 22.93
CA LEU A 206 1.48 -1.66 22.16
C LEU A 206 1.57 -0.19 22.59
N ARG A 207 1.79 0.73 21.64
CA ARG A 207 1.85 2.17 21.89
C ARG A 207 0.45 2.77 21.99
N GLY A 208 0.30 3.82 22.81
CA GLY A 208 -1.02 4.44 23.06
C GLY A 208 -1.96 3.51 23.82
N ALA A 209 -3.25 3.55 23.52
CA ALA A 209 -4.25 2.73 24.19
C ALA A 209 -4.12 1.26 23.81
N ASP A 210 -4.15 0.95 22.51
CA ASP A 210 -4.20 -0.43 22.00
C ASP A 210 -3.30 -0.62 20.76
N GLY A 211 -2.24 0.17 20.59
CA GLY A 211 -1.39 0.13 19.40
C GLY A 211 -2.00 0.72 18.15
N ILE A 212 -3.22 1.26 18.22
CA ILE A 212 -3.97 1.76 17.07
C ILE A 212 -4.19 3.26 17.22
N ARG A 213 -3.72 4.03 16.24
CA ARG A 213 -3.74 5.48 16.29
C ARG A 213 -4.16 6.06 14.94
N TYR A 214 -4.68 7.26 14.94
CA TYR A 214 -4.87 8.07 13.75
C TYR A 214 -3.76 9.09 13.64
N ILE A 215 -3.20 9.23 12.44
CA ILE A 215 -2.20 10.24 12.13
C ILE A 215 -2.79 11.25 11.14
N TYR A 216 -2.48 12.53 11.35
CA TYR A 216 -2.94 13.63 10.53
C TYR A 216 -1.79 14.58 10.22
N PHE A 217 -1.92 15.32 9.13
CA PHE A 217 -1.01 16.37 8.72
C PHE A 217 -1.79 17.67 8.62
N ASP A 218 -1.42 18.69 9.40
CA ASP A 218 -2.09 20.01 9.36
C ASP A 218 -1.72 20.79 8.07
N ALA A 219 -2.32 21.97 7.89
CA ALA A 219 -2.10 22.83 6.74
C ALA A 219 -0.63 23.30 6.58
N ASN A 220 0.23 23.11 7.59
CA ASN A 220 1.66 23.41 7.56
C ASN A 220 2.51 22.15 7.45
N ASP A 221 1.89 21.01 7.12
CA ASP A 221 2.51 19.69 7.04
C ASP A 221 3.11 19.21 8.38
N ASN A 222 2.59 19.71 9.51
CA ASN A 222 2.95 19.19 10.81
C ASN A 222 2.13 17.94 11.13
N ARG A 223 2.84 16.89 11.49
CA ARG A 223 2.25 15.61 11.90
C ARG A 223 1.72 15.68 13.33
N TYR A 224 0.51 15.18 13.56
CA TYR A 224 -0.03 14.95 14.89
C TYR A 224 -0.83 13.64 14.95
N ILE A 225 -0.88 13.04 16.15
CA ILE A 225 -1.46 11.73 16.39
C ILE A 225 -2.65 11.86 17.35
N ARG A 226 -3.68 11.05 17.11
CA ARG A 226 -4.81 10.84 18.02
C ARG A 226 -4.99 9.35 18.27
N GLU A 227 -5.46 9.00 19.45
CA GLU A 227 -5.84 7.62 19.74
C GLU A 227 -7.06 7.20 18.93
N SER A 228 -7.12 5.94 18.51
CA SER A 228 -8.22 5.41 17.69
C SER A 228 -9.57 5.42 18.42
N THR A 229 -9.58 5.56 19.73
CA THR A 229 -10.78 5.76 20.56
C THR A 229 -11.47 7.11 20.33
N ASP A 230 -10.76 8.07 19.72
CA ASP A 230 -11.36 9.36 19.30
C ASP A 230 -11.83 9.25 17.85
N ALA A 231 -13.07 8.84 17.67
CA ALA A 231 -13.70 8.68 16.36
C ALA A 231 -14.19 10.00 15.73
N THR A 232 -13.78 11.17 16.24
CA THR A 232 -14.16 12.47 15.68
C THR A 232 -13.59 12.65 14.27
N PRO A 233 -14.42 12.83 13.21
CA PRO A 233 -13.92 13.10 11.87
C PRO A 233 -13.15 14.42 11.81
N ILE A 234 -11.99 14.40 11.16
CA ILE A 234 -11.14 15.58 10.96
C ILE A 234 -10.80 15.65 9.47
N ALA A 235 -10.89 16.86 8.90
CA ALA A 235 -10.67 17.06 7.47
C ALA A 235 -9.19 16.98 7.05
N ASP A 236 -8.26 17.05 8.01
CA ASP A 236 -6.83 16.97 7.72
C ASP A 236 -6.45 15.62 7.08
N PRO A 237 -5.54 15.62 6.09
CA PRO A 237 -5.12 14.40 5.43
C PRO A 237 -4.36 13.45 6.37
N THR A 238 -4.37 12.18 6.03
CA THR A 238 -3.53 11.14 6.64
C THR A 238 -2.46 10.67 5.65
N PHE A 239 -1.77 9.58 5.94
CA PHE A 239 -0.82 8.97 5.01
C PHE A 239 -1.43 8.75 3.63
N THR A 240 -0.76 9.23 2.59
CA THR A 240 -1.25 9.18 1.21
C THR A 240 -1.58 7.75 0.77
N ILE A 241 -0.76 6.77 1.18
CA ILE A 241 -0.97 5.35 0.83
C ILE A 241 -2.30 4.83 1.40
N VAL A 242 -2.64 5.20 2.62
CA VAL A 242 -3.88 4.81 3.31
C VAL A 242 -5.08 5.57 2.74
N GLN A 243 -4.91 6.88 2.48
CA GLN A 243 -6.01 7.74 2.05
C GLN A 243 -6.44 7.50 0.61
N ALA A 244 -5.50 7.14 -0.29
CA ALA A 244 -5.72 7.17 -1.74
C ALA A 244 -5.87 5.78 -2.39
N CYS A 245 -5.63 4.68 -1.68
CA CYS A 245 -5.69 3.32 -2.24
C CYS A 245 -7.10 2.88 -2.66
N GLY A 246 -8.15 3.46 -2.06
CA GLY A 246 -9.55 3.18 -2.42
C GLY A 246 -10.13 1.91 -1.79
N CYS A 247 -9.39 1.23 -0.93
CA CYS A 247 -9.82 0.05 -0.15
C CYS A 247 -9.51 0.25 1.34
N PRO A 248 -9.98 -0.60 2.25
CA PRO A 248 -9.53 -0.64 3.63
C PRO A 248 -8.01 -0.79 3.69
N ALA A 249 -7.36 0.01 4.54
CA ALA A 249 -5.91 0.11 4.58
C ALA A 249 -5.38 0.37 5.98
N VAL A 250 -4.23 -0.21 6.28
CA VAL A 250 -3.48 0.02 7.53
C VAL A 250 -2.01 0.20 7.19
N LEU A 251 -1.39 1.27 7.70
CA LEU A 251 0.06 1.40 7.76
C LEU A 251 0.51 0.95 9.14
N VAL A 252 1.50 0.09 9.18
CA VAL A 252 2.05 -0.51 10.40
C VAL A 252 3.46 -0.02 10.62
N GLU A 253 3.77 0.38 11.84
CA GLU A 253 5.11 0.56 12.38
C GLU A 253 5.38 -0.65 13.29
N GLU A 254 6.06 -1.68 12.75
CA GLU A 254 6.25 -2.97 13.42
C GLU A 254 6.98 -2.86 14.75
N GLY A 255 7.79 -1.83 14.90
CA GLY A 255 8.60 -1.50 16.08
C GLY A 255 9.60 -0.41 15.72
N PHE A 256 10.51 -0.08 16.63
CA PHE A 256 11.52 0.95 16.41
C PHE A 256 12.85 0.34 15.95
N ILE A 257 13.32 0.72 14.76
CA ILE A 257 14.61 0.28 14.24
C ILE A 257 15.79 0.80 15.09
N SER A 258 15.56 1.88 15.84
CA SER A 258 16.50 2.43 16.84
C SER A 258 16.54 1.65 18.15
N ASN A 259 15.53 0.79 18.43
CA ASN A 259 15.44 0.01 19.66
C ASN A 259 15.91 -1.43 19.44
N THR A 260 16.93 -1.86 20.19
CA THR A 260 17.53 -3.19 20.02
C THR A 260 16.62 -4.35 20.40
N GLN A 261 15.65 -4.13 21.30
CA GLN A 261 14.70 -5.18 21.70
C GLN A 261 13.64 -5.39 20.61
N ASP A 262 13.11 -4.30 20.01
CA ASP A 262 12.19 -4.39 18.89
C ASP A 262 12.88 -5.06 17.70
N VAL A 263 14.07 -4.59 17.32
CA VAL A 263 14.88 -5.16 16.24
C VAL A 263 15.12 -6.66 16.44
N ALA A 264 15.42 -7.11 17.65
CA ALA A 264 15.64 -8.53 17.94
C ALA A 264 14.39 -9.40 17.66
N ARG A 265 13.18 -8.81 17.77
CA ARG A 265 11.91 -9.51 17.56
C ARG A 265 11.48 -9.54 16.11
N ILE A 266 11.68 -8.45 15.35
CA ILE A 266 11.05 -8.24 14.03
C ILE A 266 12.04 -8.22 12.86
N ALA A 267 13.32 -7.87 13.07
CA ALA A 267 14.24 -7.58 11.98
C ALA A 267 15.19 -8.75 11.62
N SER A 268 15.19 -9.82 12.40
CA SER A 268 15.91 -11.06 12.04
C SER A 268 15.11 -11.84 10.98
N ASP A 269 15.73 -12.82 10.32
CA ASP A 269 15.05 -13.71 9.40
C ASP A 269 13.83 -14.39 10.03
N ALA A 270 13.99 -14.86 11.26
CA ALA A 270 12.89 -15.46 12.01
C ALA A 270 11.84 -14.42 12.44
N GLY A 271 12.24 -13.19 12.73
CA GLY A 271 11.35 -12.09 13.06
C GLY A 271 10.48 -11.68 11.88
N CYS A 272 11.08 -11.47 10.70
CA CYS A 272 10.33 -11.19 9.46
C CYS A 272 9.35 -12.32 9.12
N GLU A 273 9.76 -13.59 9.28
CA GLU A 273 8.88 -14.74 9.06
C GLU A 273 7.71 -14.78 10.05
N ALA A 274 7.97 -14.48 11.33
CA ALA A 274 6.92 -14.43 12.36
C ALA A 274 5.92 -13.27 12.10
N ALA A 275 6.43 -12.10 11.71
CA ALA A 275 5.60 -10.95 11.32
C ALA A 275 4.77 -11.28 10.08
N ALA A 276 5.37 -11.89 9.05
CA ALA A 276 4.67 -12.31 7.83
C ALA A 276 3.58 -13.34 8.12
N GLN A 277 3.84 -14.30 9.02
CA GLN A 277 2.82 -15.26 9.44
C GLN A 277 1.68 -14.57 10.19
N ALA A 278 1.99 -13.61 11.07
CA ALA A 278 0.98 -12.83 11.77
C ALA A 278 0.09 -12.04 10.81
N TYR A 279 0.67 -11.38 9.80
CA TYR A 279 -0.10 -10.68 8.76
C TYR A 279 -0.97 -11.62 7.93
N TYR A 280 -0.43 -12.74 7.50
CA TYR A 280 -1.20 -13.74 6.77
C TYR A 280 -2.42 -14.22 7.56
N ASP A 281 -2.23 -14.58 8.84
CA ASP A 281 -3.34 -14.97 9.72
C ASP A 281 -4.38 -13.85 9.88
N CYS A 282 -3.93 -12.58 10.00
CA CYS A 282 -4.82 -11.43 10.10
C CYS A 282 -5.62 -11.21 8.81
N ILE A 283 -5.01 -11.43 7.64
CA ILE A 283 -5.67 -11.32 6.33
C ILE A 283 -6.72 -12.43 6.19
N LEU A 284 -6.38 -13.68 6.53
CA LEU A 284 -7.36 -14.78 6.55
C LEU A 284 -8.56 -14.43 7.41
N ALA A 285 -8.30 -14.03 8.65
CA ALA A 285 -9.35 -13.68 9.60
C ALA A 285 -10.16 -12.43 9.18
N TYR A 286 -9.55 -11.50 8.43
CA TYR A 286 -10.24 -10.32 7.90
C TYR A 286 -11.30 -10.69 6.86
N PHE A 287 -11.01 -11.66 6.00
CA PHE A 287 -11.93 -12.17 4.97
C PHE A 287 -12.78 -13.35 5.45
N ASP A 288 -12.79 -13.63 6.75
CA ASP A 288 -13.50 -14.77 7.37
C ASP A 288 -13.11 -16.14 6.75
N LEU A 289 -11.85 -16.26 6.37
CA LEU A 289 -11.22 -17.47 5.83
C LEU A 289 -10.44 -18.20 6.93
N GLN A 290 -10.55 -19.52 6.97
CA GLN A 290 -9.81 -20.41 7.91
C GLN A 290 -8.81 -21.27 7.13
#